data_a7a38240b041aecf0f22d926902e7731
#
_entry.id   a7a38240b041aecf0f22d926902e7731
#
_cell.length_a   1.000
_cell.length_b   1.000
_cell.length_c   1.000
_cell.angle_alpha   90.00
_cell.angle_beta   90.00
_cell.angle_gamma   90.00
#
_symmetry.space_group_name_H-M   'P 1'
#
loop_
_entity.id
_entity.type
_entity.pdbx_description
1 polymer ?
#
loop_
_entity_poly.entity_id
_entity_poly.type
_entity_poly.pdbx_seq_one_letter_code
_entity_poly.pdbx_strand_id
1 'polypeptide(L)'
;MLKALVQLFAEKFLVSKKEWVGSQGLFSNPNPGTTFFVNHAQAQVYTPPSDGWLTFGGDRSAFNVGITGKLGTCCVNSQGYLRITTPVRKGNAVSLYCETDDQQPLEAKFVPSEGAA
;
A
#
# COMPACT_ATOMS: atom_id res chain seq x y z
N MET A 1 -44.29 5.09 -7.37
CA MET A 1 -43.29 4.44 -8.20
C MET A 1 -42.05 5.30 -8.39
N LEU A 2 -42.18 6.56 -8.76
CA LEU A 2 -41.03 7.44 -8.92
C LEU A 2 -40.21 7.60 -7.62
N LYS A 3 -40.89 7.76 -6.50
CA LYS A 3 -40.25 7.90 -5.18
C LYS A 3 -39.38 6.68 -4.84
N ALA A 4 -39.91 5.47 -5.07
CA ALA A 4 -39.19 4.23 -4.80
C ALA A 4 -37.97 4.10 -5.72
N LEU A 5 -38.09 4.51 -6.99
CA LEU A 5 -36.99 4.45 -7.95
C LEU A 5 -35.85 5.42 -7.56
N VAL A 6 -36.20 6.63 -7.17
CA VAL A 6 -35.22 7.64 -6.72
C VAL A 6 -34.53 7.16 -5.45
N GLN A 7 -35.25 6.60 -4.52
CA GLN A 7 -34.67 6.07 -3.28
C GLN A 7 -33.68 4.92 -3.58
N LEU A 8 -34.04 3.99 -4.44
CA LEU A 8 -33.18 2.89 -4.83
C LEU A 8 -31.92 3.39 -5.52
N PHE A 9 -32.03 4.37 -6.38
CA PHE A 9 -30.88 4.99 -7.04
C PHE A 9 -29.94 5.64 -6.03
N ALA A 10 -30.46 6.39 -5.07
CA ALA A 10 -29.68 7.04 -4.05
C ALA A 10 -28.92 6.02 -3.19
N GLU A 11 -29.58 4.94 -2.80
CA GLU A 11 -28.94 3.88 -2.02
C GLU A 11 -27.77 3.25 -2.79
N LYS A 12 -27.97 2.91 -4.06
CA LYS A 12 -26.90 2.34 -4.89
C LYS A 12 -25.74 3.31 -5.09
N PHE A 13 -26.05 4.56 -5.28
CA PHE A 13 -25.00 5.59 -5.42
C PHE A 13 -24.15 5.70 -4.17
N LEU A 14 -24.77 5.71 -2.99
CA LEU A 14 -24.04 5.80 -1.72
C LEU A 14 -23.18 4.57 -1.47
N VAL A 15 -23.66 3.37 -1.79
CA VAL A 15 -22.88 2.14 -1.68
C VAL A 15 -21.67 2.18 -2.61
N SER A 16 -21.86 2.55 -3.87
CA SER A 16 -20.77 2.65 -4.84
C SER A 16 -19.71 3.67 -4.40
N LYS A 17 -20.14 4.82 -3.88
CA LYS A 17 -19.22 5.84 -3.37
C LYS A 17 -18.42 5.32 -2.19
N LYS A 18 -19.06 4.61 -1.28
CA LYS A 18 -18.39 4.02 -0.12
C LYS A 18 -17.36 2.97 -0.55
N GLU A 19 -17.70 2.11 -1.49
CA GLU A 19 -16.78 1.11 -2.02
C GLU A 19 -15.59 1.77 -2.71
N TRP A 20 -15.84 2.81 -3.50
CA TRP A 20 -14.76 3.53 -4.17
C TRP A 20 -13.79 4.17 -3.18
N VAL A 21 -14.30 4.82 -2.15
CA VAL A 21 -13.47 5.43 -1.09
C VAL A 21 -12.69 4.34 -0.36
N GLY A 22 -13.32 3.21 -0.04
CA GLY A 22 -12.65 2.08 0.60
C GLY A 22 -11.56 1.47 -0.27
N SER A 23 -11.76 1.37 -1.58
CA SER A 23 -10.76 0.83 -2.49
C SER A 23 -9.57 1.77 -2.72
N GLN A 24 -9.72 3.06 -2.49
CA GLN A 24 -8.60 3.99 -2.42
C GLN A 24 -7.70 3.71 -1.21
N GLY A 25 -8.23 3.11 -0.19
CA GLY A 25 -7.61 2.27 0.83
C GLY A 25 -6.86 2.99 1.91
N LEU A 26 -5.92 3.82 1.58
CA LEU A 26 -4.93 4.29 2.55
C LEU A 26 -5.49 5.25 3.60
N PHE A 27 -6.57 5.95 3.27
CA PHE A 27 -7.09 7.04 4.12
C PHE A 27 -8.42 6.72 4.79
N SER A 28 -9.15 5.76 4.26
CA SER A 28 -10.52 5.48 4.70
C SER A 28 -10.72 4.06 5.22
N ASN A 29 -9.72 3.20 5.09
CA ASN A 29 -9.79 1.85 5.60
C ASN A 29 -9.70 1.89 7.13
N PRO A 30 -10.70 1.36 7.88
CA PRO A 30 -10.63 1.32 9.35
C PRO A 30 -9.53 0.41 9.87
N ASN A 31 -9.04 -0.52 9.06
CA ASN A 31 -7.91 -1.37 9.42
C ASN A 31 -6.60 -0.61 9.15
N PRO A 32 -5.81 -0.27 10.17
CA PRO A 32 -4.57 0.49 9.97
C PRO A 32 -3.48 -0.29 9.25
N GLY A 33 -3.68 -1.59 9.02
CA GLY A 33 -2.69 -2.43 8.37
C GLY A 33 -1.56 -2.87 9.28
N THR A 34 -0.50 -3.36 8.66
CA THR A 34 0.69 -3.89 9.34
C THR A 34 1.89 -3.04 9.00
N THR A 35 2.62 -2.62 10.02
CA THR A 35 3.86 -1.86 9.86
C THR A 35 5.05 -2.75 10.19
N PHE A 36 6.08 -2.70 9.35
CA PHE A 36 7.34 -3.39 9.59
C PHE A 36 8.50 -2.54 9.08
N PHE A 37 9.72 -2.93 9.41
CA PHE A 37 10.90 -2.17 9.05
C PHE A 37 11.85 -3.03 8.20
N VAL A 38 12.47 -2.40 7.21
CA VAL A 38 13.46 -3.02 6.33
C VAL A 38 14.82 -2.43 6.66
N ASN A 39 15.77 -3.29 6.99
CA ASN A 39 17.12 -2.85 7.36
C ASN A 39 17.86 -2.24 6.18
N HIS A 40 18.69 -1.25 6.48
CA HIS A 40 19.55 -0.60 5.49
C HIS A 40 20.45 -1.62 4.78
N ALA A 41 20.51 -1.50 3.44
CA ALA A 41 21.36 -2.31 2.57
C ALA A 41 21.13 -3.83 2.68
N GLN A 42 19.94 -4.23 3.09
CA GLN A 42 19.53 -5.64 3.15
C GLN A 42 18.19 -5.84 2.48
N ALA A 43 18.11 -6.81 1.59
CA ALA A 43 16.85 -7.18 0.98
C ALA A 43 15.99 -7.95 1.98
N GLN A 44 14.70 -7.62 2.03
CA GLN A 44 13.74 -8.31 2.88
C GLN A 44 12.55 -8.74 2.05
N VAL A 45 12.14 -9.98 2.21
CA VAL A 45 10.99 -10.54 1.50
C VAL A 45 9.75 -10.41 2.37
N TYR A 46 8.67 -9.92 1.76
CA TYR A 46 7.36 -9.83 2.41
C TYR A 46 6.32 -10.53 1.56
N THR A 47 5.53 -11.39 2.17
CA THR A 47 4.42 -12.10 1.50
C THR A 47 3.10 -11.52 2.01
N PRO A 48 2.35 -10.80 1.15
CA PRO A 48 1.08 -10.20 1.60
C PRO A 48 0.07 -11.28 1.97
N PRO A 49 -0.65 -11.10 3.10
CA PRO A 49 -1.69 -12.05 3.51
C PRO A 49 -3.00 -11.87 2.75
N SER A 50 -3.17 -10.77 2.05
CA SER A 50 -4.32 -10.47 1.22
C SER A 50 -3.93 -9.48 0.13
N ASP A 51 -4.84 -9.23 -0.82
CA ASP A 51 -4.66 -8.13 -1.75
C ASP A 51 -4.69 -6.81 -1.00
N GLY A 52 -3.85 -5.86 -1.41
CA GLY A 52 -3.79 -4.57 -0.76
C GLY A 52 -2.74 -3.66 -1.35
N TRP A 53 -2.30 -2.71 -0.54
CA TRP A 53 -1.31 -1.71 -0.91
C TRP A 53 -0.11 -1.80 0.02
N LEU A 54 1.06 -1.73 -0.57
CA LEU A 54 2.30 -1.67 0.18
C LEU A 54 2.94 -0.31 -0.04
N THR A 55 3.14 0.42 1.06
CA THR A 55 3.83 1.71 1.06
C THR A 55 5.18 1.53 1.73
N PHE A 56 6.25 1.92 1.06
CA PHE A 56 7.61 1.76 1.55
C PHE A 56 8.31 3.10 1.56
N GLY A 57 8.81 3.49 2.73
CA GLY A 57 9.55 4.72 2.92
C GLY A 57 8.72 5.89 3.41
N GLY A 58 9.32 7.08 3.38
CA GLY A 58 8.65 8.33 3.74
C GLY A 58 8.84 8.76 5.19
N ASP A 59 9.40 7.91 6.05
CA ASP A 59 9.63 8.22 7.46
C ASP A 59 11.03 8.79 7.74
N ARG A 60 11.96 8.56 6.83
CA ARG A 60 13.33 9.10 6.95
C ARG A 60 13.97 9.29 5.58
N SER A 61 15.06 10.03 5.54
CA SER A 61 15.78 10.28 4.30
C SER A 61 16.50 9.02 3.81
N ALA A 62 16.37 8.75 2.52
CA ALA A 62 17.00 7.64 1.85
C ALA A 62 17.50 8.07 0.46
N PHE A 63 18.41 7.33 -0.11
CA PHE A 63 18.91 7.61 -1.47
C PHE A 63 18.65 6.46 -2.44
N ASN A 64 18.11 5.34 -1.95
CA ASN A 64 17.69 4.24 -2.80
C ASN A 64 16.57 3.47 -2.10
N VAL A 65 15.43 3.33 -2.77
CA VAL A 65 14.27 2.60 -2.27
C VAL A 65 13.70 1.78 -3.41
N GLY A 66 13.51 0.50 -3.22
CA GLY A 66 12.99 -0.37 -4.27
C GLY A 66 12.12 -1.50 -3.77
N ILE A 67 11.14 -1.87 -4.59
CA ILE A 67 10.28 -3.03 -4.40
C ILE A 67 10.33 -3.86 -5.67
N THR A 68 10.67 -5.13 -5.54
CA THR A 68 10.74 -6.08 -6.67
C THR A 68 9.72 -7.18 -6.45
N GLY A 69 8.89 -7.44 -7.44
CA GLY A 69 7.90 -8.51 -7.43
C GLY A 69 7.84 -9.23 -8.76
N LYS A 70 6.85 -10.08 -8.93
CA LYS A 70 6.67 -10.87 -10.17
C LYS A 70 6.49 -10.00 -11.41
N LEU A 71 5.89 -8.82 -11.25
CA LEU A 71 5.60 -7.92 -12.36
C LEU A 71 6.74 -6.96 -12.68
N GLY A 72 7.82 -7.01 -11.93
CA GLY A 72 8.99 -6.16 -12.16
C GLY A 72 9.45 -5.43 -10.92
N THR A 73 10.29 -4.44 -11.14
CA THR A 73 10.91 -3.64 -10.08
C THR A 73 10.46 -2.20 -10.20
N CYS A 74 10.07 -1.62 -9.05
CA CYS A 74 9.85 -0.19 -8.91
C CYS A 74 10.91 0.35 -7.98
N CYS A 75 11.76 1.27 -8.43
CA CYS A 75 12.79 1.84 -7.57
C CYS A 75 12.97 3.34 -7.83
N VAL A 76 13.42 4.03 -6.80
CA VAL A 76 13.73 5.45 -6.83
C VAL A 76 15.15 5.65 -6.33
N ASN A 77 16.00 6.24 -7.16
CA ASN A 77 17.39 6.57 -6.87
C ASN A 77 17.54 8.08 -6.82
N SER A 78 17.14 8.67 -5.71
CA SER A 78 17.22 10.12 -5.48
C SER A 78 17.30 10.33 -3.99
N GLN A 79 17.89 11.43 -3.54
CA GLN A 79 18.00 11.69 -2.13
C GLN A 79 16.78 12.42 -1.60
N GLY A 80 16.28 11.99 -0.44
CA GLY A 80 15.17 12.63 0.24
C GLY A 80 14.27 11.62 0.95
N TYR A 81 13.09 12.07 1.32
CA TYR A 81 12.08 11.24 1.96
C TYR A 81 11.30 10.46 0.89
N LEU A 82 11.96 9.48 0.33
CA LEU A 82 11.44 8.68 -0.77
C LEU A 82 10.34 7.76 -0.29
N ARG A 83 9.27 7.65 -1.07
CA ARG A 83 8.14 6.77 -0.80
C ARG A 83 7.69 6.08 -2.07
N ILE A 84 7.47 4.77 -1.99
CA ILE A 84 6.86 3.98 -3.06
C ILE A 84 5.58 3.39 -2.53
N THR A 85 4.51 3.52 -3.30
CA THR A 85 3.24 2.84 -3.03
C THR A 85 2.89 1.98 -4.22
N THR A 86 2.64 0.70 -3.99
CA THR A 86 2.33 -0.25 -5.04
C THR A 86 1.23 -1.22 -4.60
N PRO A 87 0.35 -1.63 -5.52
CA PRO A 87 -0.58 -2.71 -5.21
C PRO A 87 0.17 -4.02 -5.09
N VAL A 88 -0.26 -4.86 -4.17
CA VAL A 88 0.30 -6.19 -3.95
C VAL A 88 -0.84 -7.22 -3.89
N ARG A 89 -0.53 -8.46 -4.21
CA ARG A 89 -1.50 -9.55 -4.25
C ARG A 89 -1.19 -10.60 -3.20
N LYS A 90 -2.25 -11.18 -2.67
CA LYS A 90 -2.17 -12.28 -1.71
C LYS A 90 -1.23 -13.37 -2.20
N GLY A 91 -0.27 -13.75 -1.36
CA GLY A 91 0.65 -14.85 -1.60
C GLY A 91 1.79 -14.55 -2.58
N ASN A 92 1.78 -13.39 -3.25
CA ASN A 92 2.87 -13.02 -4.17
C ASN A 92 3.94 -12.26 -3.40
N ALA A 93 5.03 -12.94 -3.08
CA ALA A 93 6.14 -12.35 -2.33
C ALA A 93 6.76 -11.17 -3.09
N VAL A 94 7.11 -10.14 -2.35
CA VAL A 94 7.85 -8.99 -2.86
C VAL A 94 9.13 -8.83 -2.07
N SER A 95 10.18 -8.34 -2.71
CA SER A 95 11.46 -8.05 -2.08
C SER A 95 11.60 -6.54 -1.93
N LEU A 96 11.90 -6.09 -0.72
CA LEU A 96 12.09 -4.68 -0.40
C LEU A 96 13.58 -4.42 -0.12
N TYR A 97 14.10 -3.35 -0.68
CA TYR A 97 15.48 -2.94 -0.48
C TYR A 97 15.55 -1.44 -0.30
N CYS A 98 16.37 -0.98 0.62
CA CYS A 98 16.61 0.44 0.83
C CYS A 98 18.04 0.73 1.25
N GLU A 99 18.47 1.95 0.94
CA GLU A 99 19.71 2.53 1.46
C GLU A 99 19.36 3.89 2.05
N THR A 100 19.45 4.00 3.37
CA THR A 100 19.10 5.22 4.10
C THR A 100 20.34 6.02 4.44
N ASP A 101 20.19 7.35 4.56
CA ASP A 101 21.30 8.25 4.85
C ASP A 101 21.90 8.01 6.22
N ASP A 102 21.09 7.65 7.21
CA ASP A 102 21.51 7.41 8.58
C ASP A 102 21.75 5.93 8.89
N GLN A 103 21.64 5.06 7.88
CA GLN A 103 21.82 3.61 8.00
C GLN A 103 20.82 2.95 8.95
N GLN A 104 19.69 3.59 9.22
CA GLN A 104 18.61 3.06 10.05
C GLN A 104 17.54 2.36 9.20
N PRO A 105 16.74 1.45 9.79
CA PRO A 105 15.67 0.80 9.06
C PRO A 105 14.64 1.77 8.51
N LEU A 106 14.10 1.45 7.33
CA LEU A 106 13.06 2.23 6.67
C LEU A 106 11.71 1.56 6.89
N GLU A 107 10.69 2.37 7.17
CA GLU A 107 9.35 1.87 7.44
C GLU A 107 8.67 1.36 6.18
N ALA A 108 7.99 0.23 6.30
CA ALA A 108 7.07 -0.29 5.30
C ALA A 108 5.72 -0.58 5.94
N LYS A 109 4.65 -0.31 5.21
CA LYS A 109 3.30 -0.51 5.71
C LYS A 109 2.45 -1.22 4.67
N PHE A 110 1.81 -2.30 5.09
CA PHE A 110 0.83 -3.01 4.28
C PHE A 110 -0.58 -2.65 4.76
N VAL A 111 -1.43 -2.23 3.83
CA VAL A 111 -2.85 -1.94 4.10
C VAL A 111 -3.69 -2.84 3.21
N PRO A 112 -4.51 -3.73 3.77
CA PRO A 112 -5.38 -4.57 2.96
C PRO A 112 -6.43 -3.73 2.23
N SER A 113 -6.77 -4.14 1.00
CA SER A 113 -7.86 -3.51 0.27
C SER A 113 -9.19 -3.85 0.96
N GLU A 114 -10.12 -2.90 0.94
CA GLU A 114 -11.46 -3.15 1.47
C GLU A 114 -12.12 -4.28 0.66
N GLY A 115 -12.65 -5.28 1.37
CA GLY A 115 -13.23 -6.45 0.74
C GLY A 115 -12.24 -7.54 0.35
N ALA A 116 -10.94 -7.33 0.52
CA ALA A 116 -9.93 -8.36 0.29
C ALA A 116 -9.95 -9.38 1.44
N ALA A 117 -9.87 -10.63 1.09
CA ALA A 117 -9.89 -11.73 2.05
C ALA A 117 -8.53 -12.41 2.16
#